data_35ea90df2a6a38cd7080cca0c200c68e
#
_entry.id   35ea90df2a6a38cd7080cca0c200c68e
#
_cell.length_a   1.000
_cell.length_b   1.000
_cell.length_c   1.000
_cell.angle_alpha   90.00
_cell.angle_beta   90.00
_cell.angle_gamma   90.00
#
_symmetry.space_group_name_H-M   'P 1'
#
loop_
_entity.id
_entity.type
_entity.pdbx_description
1 polymer ?
#
loop_
_entity_poly.entity_id
_entity_poly.type
_entity_poly.pdbx_seq_one_letter_code
_entity_poly.pdbx_strand_id
1 'polypeptide(L)'
;LLGSIQNQNLRALESIDYVIVSPEHLLSEAKRLAEFHNRNSDLRTIAVDVKKIYNEFSSGVQDITAIKDFLRHLWKKASQEEDRPEFLLLFGDASYDFKDRIIPNTNQIPIYQSQKSFSLYSSFSTDDFYGFMDDDEGNNLRAKKLDLCIGRIPVNTISEAQSVVNKILSYSDPSNSRGAWRKKVLFVSDDVDAGWEAVLTSIPDAIAQRIDTMYPCLDVQKMYSDSYEQKSSSGSQSYPDLRLELIQNINDGNLVTAYVGHGGEVGWSSENILQLNDTKTFNNGNRLPLFITVTCEFARLDDPLRTSAGEHLLLNPSGGAIALLSTTRVVYVDGAATLNDSIFRVVFEKENNRFKTFGQILRSAKNSTYTSDKLRFSLLGDPALRLNVPE
;
A
#
# COMPACT_ATOMS: atom_id res chain seq x y z
N LEU A 1 39.24 4.79 10.93
CA LEU A 1 38.41 5.98 10.77
C LEU A 1 37.93 6.03 9.33
N LEU A 2 36.62 5.91 9.12
CA LEU A 2 36.00 5.91 7.79
C LEU A 2 35.67 7.34 7.30
N GLY A 3 35.74 8.36 8.16
CA GLY A 3 35.47 9.76 7.85
C GLY A 3 34.84 10.53 9.00
N SER A 4 34.45 11.78 8.76
CA SER A 4 33.65 12.61 9.65
C SER A 4 32.19 12.60 9.21
N ILE A 5 31.27 12.60 10.16
CA ILE A 5 29.85 12.76 9.93
C ILE A 5 29.49 14.21 10.25
N GLN A 6 28.66 14.86 9.41
CA GLN A 6 28.13 16.19 9.70
C GLN A 6 27.30 16.15 10.98
N ASN A 7 27.39 17.21 11.77
CA ASN A 7 26.55 17.35 12.95
C ASN A 7 25.08 17.29 12.55
N GLN A 8 24.31 16.49 13.30
CA GLN A 8 22.87 16.34 13.12
C GLN A 8 22.20 16.40 14.49
N ASN A 9 20.91 16.70 14.50
CA ASN A 9 20.11 16.72 15.74
C ASN A 9 18.63 16.47 15.39
N LEU A 10 18.28 15.22 15.13
CA LEU A 10 16.89 14.82 14.87
C LEU A 10 16.02 14.94 16.13
N ARG A 11 16.65 14.86 17.30
CA ARG A 11 15.95 15.02 18.59
C ARG A 11 15.46 16.44 18.84
N ALA A 12 16.00 17.45 18.12
CA ALA A 12 15.55 18.83 18.20
C ALA A 12 14.28 19.11 17.38
N LEU A 13 13.90 18.20 16.47
CA LEU A 13 12.69 18.37 15.65
C LEU A 13 11.43 18.44 16.50
N GLU A 14 10.49 19.28 16.09
CA GLU A 14 9.23 19.55 16.77
C GLU A 14 8.10 19.71 15.74
N SER A 15 6.89 19.31 16.13
CA SER A 15 5.67 19.58 15.37
C SER A 15 5.74 19.11 13.92
N ILE A 16 6.06 17.84 13.71
CA ILE A 16 6.11 17.21 12.39
C ILE A 16 4.86 16.33 12.21
N ASP A 17 4.11 16.57 11.14
CA ASP A 17 2.91 15.80 10.82
C ASP A 17 3.23 14.58 9.97
N TYR A 18 4.23 14.67 9.08
CA TYR A 18 4.55 13.64 8.13
C TYR A 18 6.07 13.40 8.03
N VAL A 19 6.48 12.19 8.32
CA VAL A 19 7.88 11.75 8.21
C VAL A 19 8.05 10.84 7.00
N ILE A 20 8.97 11.20 6.10
CA ILE A 20 9.41 10.36 4.98
C ILE A 20 10.82 9.85 5.32
N VAL A 21 10.96 8.54 5.51
CA VAL A 21 12.25 7.88 5.74
C VAL A 21 12.76 7.32 4.43
N SER A 22 13.99 7.67 4.04
CA SER A 22 14.58 7.32 2.75
C SER A 22 16.06 6.99 2.89
N PRO A 23 16.63 6.09 2.08
CA PRO A 23 18.08 5.98 1.96
C PRO A 23 18.66 7.21 1.24
N GLU A 24 19.92 7.50 1.48
CA GLU A 24 20.62 8.70 0.99
C GLU A 24 20.48 8.91 -0.52
N HIS A 25 20.63 7.86 -1.33
CA HIS A 25 20.60 7.97 -2.80
C HIS A 25 19.21 8.31 -3.36
N LEU A 26 18.13 8.06 -2.62
CA LEU A 26 16.74 8.39 -2.99
C LEU A 26 16.26 9.69 -2.33
N LEU A 27 17.04 10.27 -1.44
CA LEU A 27 16.62 11.38 -0.56
C LEU A 27 16.23 12.64 -1.34
N SER A 28 16.77 12.87 -2.53
CA SER A 28 16.38 14.00 -3.38
C SER A 28 14.91 13.96 -3.77
N GLU A 29 14.42 12.80 -4.18
CA GLU A 29 13.02 12.62 -4.57
C GLU A 29 12.09 12.56 -3.33
N ALA A 30 12.56 11.97 -2.23
CA ALA A 30 11.84 12.03 -0.96
C ALA A 30 11.63 13.48 -0.47
N LYS A 31 12.65 14.34 -0.61
CA LYS A 31 12.54 15.78 -0.31
C LYS A 31 11.59 16.49 -1.24
N ARG A 32 11.63 16.18 -2.55
CA ARG A 32 10.71 16.75 -3.53
C ARG A 32 9.25 16.41 -3.18
N LEU A 33 8.97 15.17 -2.72
CA LEU A 33 7.66 14.77 -2.24
C LEU A 33 7.30 15.50 -0.92
N ALA A 34 8.25 15.66 0.00
CA ALA A 34 8.03 16.43 1.23
C ALA A 34 7.68 17.89 0.94
N GLU A 35 8.40 18.54 0.01
CA GLU A 35 8.09 19.90 -0.42
C GLU A 35 6.69 20.03 -1.05
N PHE A 36 6.27 19.01 -1.81
CA PHE A 36 4.93 18.97 -2.38
C PHE A 36 3.87 18.99 -1.26
N HIS A 37 3.99 18.13 -0.24
CA HIS A 37 3.04 18.10 0.88
C HIS A 37 3.06 19.36 1.73
N ASN A 38 4.23 19.94 1.97
CA ASN A 38 4.35 21.22 2.67
C ASN A 38 3.61 22.36 1.96
N ARG A 39 3.52 22.32 0.61
CA ARG A 39 2.88 23.39 -0.18
C ARG A 39 1.39 23.13 -0.45
N ASN A 40 0.99 21.87 -0.57
CA ASN A 40 -0.32 21.52 -1.13
C ASN A 40 -1.24 20.74 -0.17
N SER A 41 -0.70 20.18 0.90
CA SER A 41 -1.47 19.32 1.82
C SER A 41 -1.62 19.90 3.22
N ASP A 42 -1.03 21.06 3.48
CA ASP A 42 -1.04 21.72 4.80
C ASP A 42 -0.37 20.86 5.90
N LEU A 43 0.62 20.05 5.51
CA LEU A 43 1.34 19.14 6.38
C LEU A 43 2.78 19.61 6.61
N ARG A 44 3.24 19.65 7.85
CA ARG A 44 4.65 19.85 8.21
C ARG A 44 5.42 18.57 7.92
N THR A 45 5.97 18.45 6.72
CA THR A 45 6.59 17.22 6.18
C THR A 45 8.10 17.34 6.15
N ILE A 46 8.79 16.28 6.57
CA ILE A 46 10.24 16.16 6.45
C ILE A 46 10.64 14.85 5.77
N ALA A 47 11.74 14.90 5.00
CA ALA A 47 12.41 13.71 4.48
C ALA A 47 13.75 13.52 5.19
N VAL A 48 13.94 12.34 5.78
CA VAL A 48 15.10 12.02 6.63
C VAL A 48 15.85 10.81 6.06
N ASP A 49 17.19 10.94 5.96
CA ASP A 49 18.03 9.80 5.64
C ASP A 49 18.01 8.80 6.80
N VAL A 50 17.70 7.54 6.49
CA VAL A 50 17.61 6.45 7.46
C VAL A 50 18.89 6.26 8.26
N LYS A 51 20.07 6.49 7.67
CA LYS A 51 21.37 6.41 8.37
C LYS A 51 21.48 7.45 9.48
N LYS A 52 20.89 8.63 9.29
CA LYS A 52 20.83 9.66 10.35
C LYS A 52 19.99 9.20 11.54
N ILE A 53 18.90 8.48 11.27
CA ILE A 53 18.08 7.87 12.31
C ILE A 53 18.90 6.81 13.07
N TYR A 54 19.61 5.93 12.35
CA TYR A 54 20.47 4.92 12.98
C TYR A 54 21.56 5.55 13.83
N ASN A 55 22.19 6.63 13.39
CA ASN A 55 23.23 7.32 14.14
C ASN A 55 22.75 7.82 15.50
N GLU A 56 21.52 8.37 15.58
CA GLU A 56 20.99 8.95 16.83
C GLU A 56 20.23 7.97 17.72
N PHE A 57 19.62 6.93 17.14
CA PHE A 57 18.69 6.05 17.86
C PHE A 57 19.18 4.60 18.01
N SER A 58 20.22 4.19 17.28
CA SER A 58 20.80 2.84 17.38
C SER A 58 22.34 2.81 17.27
N SER A 59 23.00 3.91 17.63
CA SER A 59 24.48 4.02 17.60
C SER A 59 25.12 3.67 16.25
N GLY A 60 24.41 3.99 15.15
CA GLY A 60 24.84 3.75 13.77
C GLY A 60 24.57 2.35 13.22
N VAL A 61 23.95 1.48 14.00
CA VAL A 61 23.59 0.12 13.56
C VAL A 61 22.22 0.13 12.91
N GLN A 62 22.05 -0.56 11.78
CA GLN A 62 20.74 -0.79 11.19
C GLN A 62 19.85 -1.56 12.16
N ASP A 63 18.75 -0.90 12.59
CA ASP A 63 17.79 -1.47 13.53
C ASP A 63 16.40 -0.92 13.25
N ILE A 64 15.41 -1.80 13.10
CA ILE A 64 14.01 -1.41 12.89
C ILE A 64 13.48 -0.59 14.08
N THR A 65 13.97 -0.86 15.30
CA THR A 65 13.56 -0.11 16.49
C THR A 65 14.01 1.34 16.45
N ALA A 66 15.12 1.67 15.81
CA ALA A 66 15.59 3.04 15.67
C ALA A 66 14.60 3.95 14.95
N ILE A 67 13.98 3.46 13.87
CA ILE A 67 12.94 4.21 13.15
C ILE A 67 11.72 4.42 14.05
N LYS A 68 11.28 3.36 14.73
CA LYS A 68 10.16 3.44 15.69
C LYS A 68 10.46 4.41 16.84
N ASP A 69 11.66 4.34 17.42
CA ASP A 69 12.05 5.20 18.54
C ASP A 69 12.17 6.68 18.13
N PHE A 70 12.59 6.95 16.88
CA PHE A 70 12.57 8.29 16.33
C PHE A 70 11.12 8.83 16.25
N LEU A 71 10.18 8.05 15.72
CA LEU A 71 8.77 8.43 15.63
C LEU A 71 8.16 8.61 17.02
N ARG A 72 8.44 7.69 17.95
CA ARG A 72 7.99 7.81 19.36
C ARG A 72 8.58 9.03 20.06
N HIS A 73 9.81 9.40 19.76
CA HIS A 73 10.41 10.62 20.29
C HIS A 73 9.62 11.86 19.84
N LEU A 74 9.28 11.97 18.54
CA LEU A 74 8.45 13.06 18.04
C LEU A 74 7.04 13.04 18.66
N TRP A 75 6.43 11.86 18.75
CA TRP A 75 5.10 11.66 19.32
C TRP A 75 5.02 12.09 20.79
N LYS A 76 6.00 11.69 21.62
CA LYS A 76 6.05 12.02 23.04
C LYS A 76 6.47 13.46 23.32
N LYS A 77 7.25 14.06 22.43
CA LYS A 77 7.70 15.45 22.54
C LYS A 77 6.61 16.45 22.21
N ALA A 78 5.60 16.06 21.45
CA ALA A 78 4.49 16.90 21.04
C ALA A 78 3.72 17.39 22.29
N SER A 79 3.54 18.71 22.39
CA SER A 79 2.82 19.34 23.51
C SER A 79 1.31 19.23 23.38
N GLN A 80 0.81 19.10 22.15
CA GLN A 80 -0.59 18.96 21.79
C GLN A 80 -0.76 17.75 20.86
N GLU A 81 -1.97 17.21 20.77
CA GLU A 81 -2.27 16.07 19.92
C GLU A 81 -2.07 16.41 18.43
N GLU A 82 -2.40 17.63 18.04
CA GLU A 82 -2.24 18.17 16.69
C GLU A 82 -0.77 18.34 16.26
N ASP A 83 0.16 18.29 17.21
CA ASP A 83 1.60 18.35 16.93
C ASP A 83 2.26 16.98 16.80
N ARG A 84 1.49 15.91 17.02
CA ARG A 84 1.98 14.53 16.86
C ARG A 84 2.08 14.15 15.38
N PRO A 85 3.08 13.34 15.00
CA PRO A 85 3.14 12.80 13.67
C PRO A 85 1.90 11.93 13.36
N GLU A 86 1.27 12.16 12.24
CA GLU A 86 0.15 11.35 11.75
C GLU A 86 0.58 10.38 10.66
N PHE A 87 1.57 10.75 9.83
CA PHE A 87 1.95 9.98 8.64
C PHE A 87 3.41 9.52 8.69
N LEU A 88 3.64 8.30 8.23
CA LEU A 88 4.94 7.74 7.93
C LEU A 88 4.97 7.18 6.51
N LEU A 89 5.93 7.60 5.69
CA LEU A 89 6.26 6.95 4.44
C LEU A 89 7.65 6.31 4.51
N LEU A 90 7.72 5.03 4.21
CA LEU A 90 8.95 4.29 4.00
C LEU A 90 9.29 4.36 2.51
N PHE A 91 10.19 5.27 2.13
CA PHE A 91 10.55 5.57 0.75
C PHE A 91 11.79 4.77 0.35
N GLY A 92 11.59 3.51 0.06
CA GLY A 92 12.61 2.52 -0.28
C GLY A 92 12.06 1.10 -0.12
N ASP A 93 12.61 0.18 -0.88
CA ASP A 93 12.25 -1.23 -0.88
C ASP A 93 12.71 -1.93 0.40
N ALA A 94 12.19 -3.13 0.65
CA ALA A 94 12.52 -3.97 1.78
C ALA A 94 13.10 -5.31 1.35
N SER A 95 13.67 -6.04 2.30
CA SER A 95 14.14 -7.41 2.08
C SER A 95 13.96 -8.26 3.33
N TYR A 96 13.64 -9.55 3.14
CA TYR A 96 13.73 -10.52 4.22
C TYR A 96 15.18 -10.78 4.65
N ASP A 97 16.15 -10.45 3.80
CA ASP A 97 17.58 -10.58 4.11
C ASP A 97 18.13 -9.30 4.76
N PHE A 98 17.74 -9.05 5.99
CA PHE A 98 18.22 -7.90 6.76
C PHE A 98 19.72 -7.97 7.13
N LYS A 99 20.41 -9.09 6.83
CA LYS A 99 21.85 -9.29 7.09
C LYS A 99 22.72 -9.18 5.85
N ASP A 100 22.14 -8.82 4.71
CA ASP A 100 22.85 -8.61 3.44
C ASP A 100 23.68 -9.81 2.99
N ARG A 101 23.08 -11.01 3.00
CA ARG A 101 23.68 -12.28 2.60
C ARG A 101 23.38 -12.68 1.18
N ILE A 102 22.32 -12.14 0.60
CA ILE A 102 21.86 -12.36 -0.77
C ILE A 102 22.33 -11.19 -1.64
N ILE A 103 22.82 -11.48 -2.84
CA ILE A 103 23.26 -10.46 -3.80
C ILE A 103 22.51 -10.67 -5.11
N PRO A 104 21.80 -9.65 -5.64
CA PRO A 104 21.57 -8.32 -5.06
C PRO A 104 20.62 -8.36 -3.86
N ASN A 105 20.72 -7.36 -2.97
CA ASN A 105 19.78 -7.18 -1.87
C ASN A 105 19.11 -5.79 -1.97
N THR A 106 17.80 -5.75 -1.76
CA THR A 106 16.98 -4.55 -1.88
C THR A 106 16.58 -3.96 -0.52
N ASN A 107 17.26 -4.32 0.57
CA ASN A 107 16.95 -3.85 1.91
C ASN A 107 17.30 -2.37 2.12
N GLN A 108 16.56 -1.49 1.46
CA GLN A 108 16.74 -0.03 1.55
C GLN A 108 16.21 0.51 2.89
N ILE A 109 14.97 0.14 3.24
CA ILE A 109 14.33 0.43 4.52
C ILE A 109 13.77 -0.87 5.08
N PRO A 110 14.27 -1.36 6.22
CA PRO A 110 13.88 -2.66 6.75
C PRO A 110 12.38 -2.76 7.05
N ILE A 111 11.86 -3.97 7.00
CA ILE A 111 10.47 -4.31 7.36
C ILE A 111 10.45 -5.27 8.55
N TYR A 112 9.44 -5.13 9.42
CA TYR A 112 9.26 -6.10 10.51
C TYR A 112 8.83 -7.46 9.96
N GLN A 113 9.48 -8.52 10.43
CA GLN A 113 9.13 -9.90 10.10
C GLN A 113 8.78 -10.70 11.34
N SER A 114 7.75 -11.55 11.19
CA SER A 114 7.32 -12.44 12.25
C SER A 114 8.40 -13.48 12.60
N GLN A 115 8.44 -13.90 13.85
CA GLN A 115 9.36 -14.95 14.32
C GLN A 115 9.16 -16.29 13.60
N LYS A 116 7.94 -16.60 13.17
CA LYS A 116 7.59 -17.83 12.44
C LYS A 116 7.73 -17.65 10.92
N SER A 117 8.88 -17.18 10.45
CA SER A 117 9.10 -16.83 9.04
C SER A 117 9.07 -18.02 8.05
N PHE A 118 9.25 -19.25 8.51
CA PHE A 118 9.16 -20.45 7.67
C PHE A 118 7.75 -21.00 7.43
N SER A 119 6.75 -20.49 8.12
CA SER A 119 5.37 -20.94 7.95
C SER A 119 4.64 -20.01 7.00
N LEU A 120 4.22 -20.51 5.83
CA LEU A 120 3.40 -19.78 4.87
C LEU A 120 2.15 -19.17 5.50
N TYR A 121 1.51 -19.91 6.41
CA TYR A 121 0.25 -19.53 7.04
C TYR A 121 0.39 -18.68 8.30
N SER A 122 1.54 -18.69 8.96
CA SER A 122 1.75 -17.98 10.22
C SER A 122 2.67 -16.79 10.09
N SER A 123 3.46 -16.72 9.00
CA SER A 123 4.38 -15.61 8.76
C SER A 123 3.63 -14.36 8.32
N PHE A 124 4.19 -13.23 8.65
CA PHE A 124 3.81 -11.93 8.13
C PHE A 124 5.04 -11.01 8.10
N SER A 125 5.08 -10.12 7.13
CA SER A 125 5.93 -8.94 7.11
C SER A 125 5.01 -7.73 7.13
N THR A 126 5.35 -6.74 7.97
CA THR A 126 4.45 -5.60 8.18
C THR A 126 5.21 -4.33 8.54
N ASP A 127 4.79 -3.22 7.96
CA ASP A 127 5.24 -1.89 8.35
C ASP A 127 4.46 -1.35 9.57
N ASP A 128 3.38 -2.01 9.98
CA ASP A 128 2.58 -1.63 11.15
C ASP A 128 3.40 -1.50 12.42
N PHE A 129 4.51 -2.25 12.52
CA PHE A 129 5.44 -2.18 13.63
C PHE A 129 5.88 -0.75 13.96
N TYR A 130 6.03 0.08 12.95
CA TYR A 130 6.46 1.48 13.11
C TYR A 130 5.34 2.41 13.58
N GLY A 131 4.10 1.97 13.57
CA GLY A 131 2.93 2.79 13.86
C GLY A 131 2.33 2.66 15.25
N PHE A 132 2.94 1.86 16.13
CA PHE A 132 2.50 1.66 17.50
C PHE A 132 3.30 2.56 18.43
N MET A 133 2.68 3.60 19.02
CA MET A 133 3.38 4.64 19.76
C MET A 133 3.28 4.51 21.30
N ASP A 134 2.34 3.72 21.82
CA ASP A 134 2.17 3.54 23.26
C ASP A 134 3.31 2.72 23.88
N ASP A 135 3.53 2.89 25.21
CA ASP A 135 4.67 2.30 25.91
C ASP A 135 4.60 0.78 26.05
N ASP A 136 3.39 0.22 26.09
CA ASP A 136 3.16 -1.22 26.23
C ASP A 136 3.03 -1.95 24.88
N GLU A 137 3.37 -1.28 23.76
CA GLU A 137 3.22 -1.81 22.40
C GLU A 137 4.54 -2.31 21.82
N GLY A 138 4.45 -3.45 21.12
CA GLY A 138 5.58 -4.09 20.45
C GLY A 138 5.61 -5.62 20.60
N ASN A 139 5.05 -6.17 21.67
CA ASN A 139 5.06 -7.61 21.91
C ASN A 139 3.88 -8.37 21.28
N ASN A 140 2.74 -7.70 21.07
CA ASN A 140 1.54 -8.28 20.48
C ASN A 140 0.90 -7.30 19.48
N LEU A 141 1.44 -7.23 18.28
CA LEU A 141 0.97 -6.32 17.22
C LEU A 141 -0.50 -6.56 16.82
N ARG A 142 -1.01 -7.79 17.00
CA ARG A 142 -2.40 -8.14 16.62
C ARG A 142 -3.44 -7.47 17.50
N ALA A 143 -3.14 -7.28 18.77
CA ALA A 143 -4.08 -6.77 19.76
C ALA A 143 -4.11 -5.25 19.83
N LYS A 144 -3.17 -4.58 19.19
CA LYS A 144 -2.97 -3.13 19.31
C LYS A 144 -3.60 -2.35 18.15
N LYS A 145 -3.84 -1.07 18.38
CA LYS A 145 -4.33 -0.12 17.40
C LYS A 145 -3.18 0.72 16.86
N LEU A 146 -3.22 0.99 15.57
CA LEU A 146 -2.25 1.87 14.93
C LEU A 146 -2.53 3.33 15.27
N ASP A 147 -1.51 4.04 15.70
CA ASP A 147 -1.53 5.49 15.90
C ASP A 147 -1.19 6.24 14.61
N LEU A 148 -0.23 5.72 13.83
CA LEU A 148 0.22 6.33 12.57
C LEU A 148 -0.45 5.71 11.35
N CYS A 149 -0.62 6.54 10.33
CA CYS A 149 -0.93 6.16 8.97
C CYS A 149 0.36 5.84 8.21
N ILE A 150 0.54 4.58 7.79
CA ILE A 150 1.80 4.13 7.23
C ILE A 150 1.61 3.74 5.77
N GLY A 151 2.56 4.13 4.92
CA GLY A 151 2.68 3.67 3.55
C GLY A 151 4.13 3.35 3.21
N ARG A 152 4.32 2.56 2.14
CA ARG A 152 5.63 2.28 1.57
C ARG A 152 5.62 2.51 0.06
N ILE A 153 6.69 3.11 -0.45
CA ILE A 153 7.00 3.17 -1.88
C ILE A 153 8.28 2.35 -2.08
N PRO A 154 8.16 1.10 -2.59
CA PRO A 154 9.28 0.15 -2.68
C PRO A 154 10.19 0.44 -3.88
N VAL A 155 10.80 1.62 -3.92
CA VAL A 155 11.72 2.05 -4.98
C VAL A 155 13.16 1.68 -4.62
N ASN A 156 13.92 1.24 -5.63
CA ASN A 156 15.32 0.88 -5.50
C ASN A 156 16.25 1.85 -6.24
N THR A 157 15.76 2.51 -7.26
CA THR A 157 16.53 3.38 -8.14
C THR A 157 15.99 4.81 -8.16
N ILE A 158 16.86 5.76 -8.49
CA ILE A 158 16.47 7.17 -8.67
C ILE A 158 15.40 7.29 -9.77
N SER A 159 15.50 6.53 -10.84
CA SER A 159 14.53 6.55 -11.94
C SER A 159 13.13 6.11 -11.50
N GLU A 160 13.03 5.03 -10.72
CA GLU A 160 11.76 4.58 -10.13
C GLU A 160 11.20 5.66 -9.18
N ALA A 161 12.04 6.20 -8.31
CA ALA A 161 11.65 7.24 -7.36
C ALA A 161 11.10 8.49 -8.09
N GLN A 162 11.80 8.97 -9.13
CA GLN A 162 11.34 10.07 -9.97
C GLN A 162 9.99 9.77 -10.64
N SER A 163 9.85 8.57 -11.17
CA SER A 163 8.64 8.13 -11.85
C SER A 163 7.44 8.15 -10.91
N VAL A 164 7.57 7.54 -9.72
CA VAL A 164 6.48 7.47 -8.74
C VAL A 164 6.15 8.85 -8.18
N VAL A 165 7.15 9.68 -7.85
CA VAL A 165 6.91 11.06 -7.38
C VAL A 165 6.22 11.88 -8.47
N ASN A 166 6.61 11.77 -9.74
CA ASN A 166 5.91 12.44 -10.84
C ASN A 166 4.44 12.01 -10.95
N LYS A 167 4.15 10.71 -10.79
CA LYS A 167 2.77 10.18 -10.78
C LYS A 167 1.96 10.82 -9.64
N ILE A 168 2.50 10.89 -8.44
CA ILE A 168 1.85 11.48 -7.26
C ILE A 168 1.53 12.95 -7.51
N LEU A 169 2.50 13.73 -7.97
CA LEU A 169 2.34 15.14 -8.24
C LEU A 169 1.28 15.37 -9.34
N SER A 170 1.34 14.57 -10.41
CA SER A 170 0.39 14.66 -11.53
C SER A 170 -1.02 14.25 -11.13
N TYR A 171 -1.17 13.19 -10.33
CA TYR A 171 -2.46 12.72 -9.82
C TYR A 171 -3.13 13.79 -8.95
N SER A 172 -2.36 14.51 -8.18
CA SER A 172 -2.85 15.55 -7.26
C SER A 172 -3.16 16.88 -7.96
N ASP A 173 -2.72 17.06 -9.21
CA ASP A 173 -3.03 18.25 -9.99
C ASP A 173 -4.41 18.13 -10.63
N PRO A 174 -5.38 19.00 -10.26
CA PRO A 174 -6.73 18.95 -10.83
C PRO A 174 -6.78 19.11 -12.37
N SER A 175 -5.77 19.73 -12.99
CA SER A 175 -5.70 19.88 -14.44
C SER A 175 -5.39 18.57 -15.15
N ASN A 176 -4.62 17.68 -14.51
CA ASN A 176 -4.15 16.39 -15.06
C ASN A 176 -5.07 15.22 -14.72
N SER A 177 -5.88 15.36 -13.67
CA SER A 177 -6.63 14.25 -13.09
C SER A 177 -8.15 14.32 -13.36
N ARG A 178 -8.59 15.06 -14.38
CA ARG A 178 -9.99 15.16 -14.78
C ARG A 178 -10.43 13.97 -15.63
N GLY A 179 -11.73 13.62 -15.56
CA GLY A 179 -12.33 12.62 -16.45
C GLY A 179 -13.38 11.74 -15.77
N ALA A 180 -14.15 11.02 -16.57
CA ALA A 180 -15.21 10.12 -16.13
C ALA A 180 -14.69 8.94 -15.28
N TRP A 181 -13.43 8.55 -15.47
CA TRP A 181 -12.76 7.50 -14.71
C TRP A 181 -12.81 7.72 -13.18
N ARG A 182 -12.89 8.98 -12.74
CA ARG A 182 -13.00 9.35 -11.32
C ARG A 182 -14.31 8.93 -10.66
N LYS A 183 -15.26 8.41 -11.43
CA LYS A 183 -16.53 7.87 -10.93
C LYS A 183 -16.60 6.36 -11.00
N LYS A 184 -15.67 5.70 -11.70
CA LYS A 184 -15.71 4.26 -11.94
C LYS A 184 -15.13 3.50 -10.75
N VAL A 185 -15.90 2.56 -10.23
CA VAL A 185 -15.48 1.61 -9.20
C VAL A 185 -15.67 0.21 -9.76
N LEU A 186 -14.56 -0.48 -10.02
CA LEU A 186 -14.56 -1.81 -10.61
C LEU A 186 -14.39 -2.87 -9.52
N PHE A 187 -15.30 -3.84 -9.47
CA PHE A 187 -15.18 -5.06 -8.67
C PHE A 187 -14.90 -6.25 -9.58
N VAL A 188 -13.83 -6.97 -9.26
CA VAL A 188 -13.40 -8.19 -9.95
C VAL A 188 -13.42 -9.34 -8.95
N SER A 189 -13.95 -10.50 -9.31
CA SER A 189 -13.89 -11.69 -8.48
C SER A 189 -13.39 -12.90 -9.26
N ASP A 190 -12.78 -13.82 -8.51
CA ASP A 190 -12.44 -15.16 -8.97
C ASP A 190 -13.70 -16.00 -9.22
N ASP A 191 -13.54 -17.17 -9.85
CA ASP A 191 -14.60 -18.15 -10.02
C ASP A 191 -14.84 -18.99 -8.75
N VAL A 192 -15.88 -19.78 -8.79
CA VAL A 192 -16.29 -20.64 -7.68
C VAL A 192 -16.13 -22.12 -8.09
N ASP A 193 -14.93 -22.66 -7.88
CA ASP A 193 -14.63 -24.06 -8.15
C ASP A 193 -15.15 -24.99 -7.04
N ALA A 194 -15.20 -24.52 -5.82
CA ALA A 194 -15.68 -25.26 -4.66
C ALA A 194 -16.75 -24.48 -3.90
N GLY A 195 -17.70 -25.19 -3.28
CA GLY A 195 -18.85 -24.54 -2.62
C GLY A 195 -18.49 -23.52 -1.53
N TRP A 196 -17.34 -23.63 -0.87
CA TRP A 196 -16.87 -22.66 0.11
C TRP A 196 -16.38 -21.36 -0.54
N GLU A 197 -16.04 -21.36 -1.82
CA GLU A 197 -15.56 -20.21 -2.58
C GLU A 197 -16.69 -19.24 -2.99
N ALA A 198 -17.95 -19.61 -2.78
CA ALA A 198 -19.07 -18.69 -3.01
C ALA A 198 -18.92 -17.34 -2.30
N VAL A 199 -18.11 -17.27 -1.24
CA VAL A 199 -17.75 -16.02 -0.55
C VAL A 199 -16.92 -15.09 -1.41
N LEU A 200 -16.15 -15.61 -2.38
CA LEU A 200 -15.30 -14.80 -3.28
C LEU A 200 -16.13 -13.91 -4.20
N THR A 201 -17.34 -14.34 -4.53
CA THR A 201 -18.29 -13.55 -5.34
C THR A 201 -19.31 -12.81 -4.47
N SER A 202 -19.86 -13.45 -3.43
CA SER A 202 -20.94 -12.85 -2.63
C SER A 202 -20.48 -11.64 -1.80
N ILE A 203 -19.24 -11.63 -1.31
CA ILE A 203 -18.70 -10.51 -0.53
C ILE A 203 -18.49 -9.28 -1.39
N PRO A 204 -17.74 -9.32 -2.52
CA PRO A 204 -17.61 -8.16 -3.39
C PRO A 204 -18.94 -7.69 -3.97
N ASP A 205 -19.89 -8.61 -4.22
CA ASP A 205 -21.22 -8.24 -4.71
C ASP A 205 -22.02 -7.44 -3.67
N ALA A 206 -22.03 -7.87 -2.41
CA ALA A 206 -22.68 -7.14 -1.31
C ALA A 206 -22.04 -5.74 -1.09
N ILE A 207 -20.72 -5.65 -1.19
CA ILE A 207 -20.00 -4.37 -1.10
C ILE A 207 -20.38 -3.48 -2.28
N ALA A 208 -20.36 -4.00 -3.51
CA ALA A 208 -20.72 -3.28 -4.73
C ALA A 208 -22.14 -2.71 -4.65
N GLN A 209 -23.12 -3.51 -4.23
CA GLN A 209 -24.51 -3.08 -4.04
C GLN A 209 -24.61 -1.97 -3.00
N ARG A 210 -23.86 -2.06 -1.88
CA ARG A 210 -23.82 -1.03 -0.85
C ARG A 210 -23.27 0.28 -1.41
N ILE A 211 -22.16 0.25 -2.14
CA ILE A 211 -21.54 1.43 -2.74
C ILE A 211 -22.47 2.07 -3.77
N ASP A 212 -23.09 1.29 -4.66
CA ASP A 212 -24.04 1.77 -5.65
C ASP A 212 -25.23 2.47 -5.00
N THR A 213 -25.74 1.92 -3.90
CA THR A 213 -26.87 2.51 -3.14
C THR A 213 -26.48 3.78 -2.40
N MET A 214 -25.31 3.79 -1.73
CA MET A 214 -24.89 4.91 -0.89
C MET A 214 -24.29 6.07 -1.67
N TYR A 215 -23.70 5.79 -2.82
CA TYR A 215 -22.99 6.76 -3.66
C TYR A 215 -23.48 6.72 -5.12
N PRO A 216 -24.73 7.12 -5.41
CA PRO A 216 -25.34 6.98 -6.74
C PRO A 216 -24.66 7.81 -7.85
N CYS A 217 -23.70 8.66 -7.50
CA CYS A 217 -22.86 9.37 -8.47
C CYS A 217 -21.69 8.53 -8.98
N LEU A 218 -21.38 7.39 -8.35
CA LEU A 218 -20.35 6.47 -8.78
C LEU A 218 -20.93 5.46 -9.79
N ASP A 219 -20.10 5.05 -10.74
CA ASP A 219 -20.38 4.02 -11.74
C ASP A 219 -19.75 2.70 -11.25
N VAL A 220 -20.57 1.85 -10.63
CA VAL A 220 -20.12 0.57 -10.06
C VAL A 220 -20.21 -0.52 -11.10
N GLN A 221 -19.07 -1.05 -11.50
CA GLN A 221 -18.92 -2.11 -12.51
C GLN A 221 -18.48 -3.41 -11.85
N LYS A 222 -18.92 -4.55 -12.40
CA LYS A 222 -18.64 -5.89 -11.91
C LYS A 222 -18.12 -6.77 -13.05
N MET A 223 -16.96 -7.38 -12.83
CA MET A 223 -16.32 -8.35 -13.72
C MET A 223 -16.03 -9.62 -12.93
N TYR A 224 -16.99 -10.52 -12.85
CA TYR A 224 -16.88 -11.77 -12.11
C TYR A 224 -16.57 -12.91 -13.07
N SER A 225 -15.57 -13.75 -12.76
CA SER A 225 -15.09 -14.83 -13.63
C SER A 225 -16.22 -15.74 -14.10
N ASP A 226 -17.16 -16.10 -13.20
CA ASP A 226 -18.32 -16.93 -13.54
C ASP A 226 -19.30 -16.35 -14.58
N SER A 227 -19.15 -15.05 -14.91
CA SER A 227 -19.94 -14.38 -15.95
C SER A 227 -19.32 -14.50 -17.36
N TYR A 228 -18.13 -15.09 -17.47
CA TYR A 228 -17.38 -15.24 -18.72
C TYR A 228 -17.20 -16.70 -19.09
N GLU A 229 -16.99 -16.97 -20.38
CA GLU A 229 -16.73 -18.32 -20.87
C GLU A 229 -15.32 -18.79 -20.45
N GLN A 230 -15.26 -19.84 -19.63
CA GLN A 230 -14.01 -20.50 -19.27
C GLN A 230 -13.52 -21.36 -20.44
N LYS A 231 -12.31 -21.18 -20.88
CA LYS A 231 -11.66 -21.97 -21.92
C LYS A 231 -10.65 -22.92 -21.29
N SER A 232 -10.83 -24.21 -21.59
CA SER A 232 -9.93 -25.28 -21.15
C SER A 232 -8.99 -25.70 -22.27
N SER A 233 -7.71 -25.76 -22.01
CA SER A 233 -6.70 -26.36 -22.86
C SER A 233 -5.92 -27.40 -22.05
N SER A 234 -5.12 -28.26 -22.70
CA SER A 234 -4.44 -29.39 -22.05
C SER A 234 -3.66 -28.95 -20.78
N GLY A 235 -4.33 -29.01 -19.63
CA GLY A 235 -3.76 -28.76 -18.30
C GLY A 235 -3.88 -27.34 -17.75
N SER A 236 -4.62 -26.43 -18.40
CA SER A 236 -4.92 -25.10 -17.87
C SER A 236 -6.32 -24.63 -18.21
N GLN A 237 -6.94 -23.91 -17.30
CA GLN A 237 -8.18 -23.16 -17.50
C GLN A 237 -7.84 -21.67 -17.61
N SER A 238 -8.68 -20.90 -18.29
CA SER A 238 -8.48 -19.45 -18.47
C SER A 238 -9.76 -18.73 -18.84
N TYR A 239 -9.81 -17.42 -18.57
CA TYR A 239 -10.89 -16.51 -18.98
C TYR A 239 -10.34 -15.42 -19.91
N PRO A 240 -10.04 -15.73 -21.19
CA PRO A 240 -9.36 -14.80 -22.08
C PRO A 240 -10.14 -13.52 -22.35
N ASP A 241 -11.48 -13.62 -22.43
CA ASP A 241 -12.35 -12.47 -22.69
C ASP A 241 -12.43 -11.55 -21.45
N LEU A 242 -12.54 -12.12 -20.24
CA LEU A 242 -12.43 -11.36 -18.99
C LEU A 242 -11.10 -10.63 -18.90
N ARG A 243 -9.99 -11.33 -19.15
CA ARG A 243 -8.66 -10.72 -19.07
C ARG A 243 -8.49 -9.56 -20.05
N LEU A 244 -8.95 -9.72 -21.29
CA LEU A 244 -8.88 -8.67 -22.30
C LEU A 244 -9.68 -7.44 -21.88
N GLU A 245 -10.91 -7.65 -21.42
CA GLU A 245 -11.80 -6.58 -20.97
C GLU A 245 -11.27 -5.89 -19.71
N LEU A 246 -10.71 -6.65 -18.74
CA LEU A 246 -10.07 -6.13 -17.55
C LEU A 246 -8.89 -5.20 -17.88
N ILE A 247 -7.99 -5.64 -18.77
CA ILE A 247 -6.85 -4.84 -19.22
C ILE A 247 -7.32 -3.55 -19.88
N GLN A 248 -8.34 -3.62 -20.74
CA GLN A 248 -8.89 -2.43 -21.37
C GLN A 248 -9.56 -1.49 -20.36
N ASN A 249 -10.35 -2.03 -19.44
CA ASN A 249 -11.03 -1.25 -18.39
C ASN A 249 -10.02 -0.51 -17.48
N ILE A 250 -8.92 -1.16 -17.10
CA ILE A 250 -7.86 -0.53 -16.32
C ILE A 250 -7.16 0.57 -17.13
N ASN A 251 -6.90 0.34 -18.43
CA ASN A 251 -6.29 1.35 -19.30
C ASN A 251 -7.21 2.55 -19.54
N ASP A 252 -8.52 2.36 -19.56
CA ASP A 252 -9.51 3.44 -19.64
C ASP A 252 -9.58 4.26 -18.33
N GLY A 253 -9.14 3.66 -17.23
CA GLY A 253 -9.02 4.27 -15.91
C GLY A 253 -10.22 4.03 -15.00
N ASN A 254 -9.92 3.84 -13.72
CA ASN A 254 -10.87 3.68 -12.62
C ASN A 254 -10.45 4.56 -11.43
N LEU A 255 -11.41 4.90 -10.58
CA LEU A 255 -11.15 5.51 -9.28
C LEU A 255 -10.63 4.45 -8.29
N VAL A 256 -11.33 3.31 -8.27
CA VAL A 256 -10.97 2.14 -7.46
C VAL A 256 -11.10 0.89 -8.32
N THR A 257 -10.14 -0.02 -8.20
CA THR A 257 -10.20 -1.37 -8.75
C THR A 257 -10.05 -2.36 -7.59
N ALA A 258 -11.09 -3.13 -7.33
CA ALA A 258 -11.13 -4.10 -6.24
C ALA A 258 -11.09 -5.52 -6.80
N TYR A 259 -10.30 -6.38 -6.16
CA TYR A 259 -10.24 -7.81 -6.48
C TYR A 259 -10.38 -8.67 -5.23
N VAL A 260 -11.19 -9.72 -5.33
CA VAL A 260 -11.33 -10.76 -4.30
C VAL A 260 -11.20 -12.13 -4.96
N GLY A 261 -10.22 -12.92 -4.54
CA GLY A 261 -9.97 -14.24 -5.13
C GLY A 261 -8.60 -14.81 -4.80
N HIS A 262 -8.26 -15.90 -5.45
CA HIS A 262 -6.94 -16.49 -5.40
C HIS A 262 -5.90 -15.63 -6.11
N GLY A 263 -4.64 -15.86 -5.81
CA GLY A 263 -3.53 -15.20 -6.48
C GLY A 263 -2.23 -15.37 -5.73
N GLY A 264 -1.24 -14.60 -6.18
CA GLY A 264 0.10 -14.63 -5.63
C GLY A 264 0.95 -13.48 -6.16
N GLU A 265 2.26 -13.57 -5.97
CA GLU A 265 3.24 -12.56 -6.39
C GLU A 265 3.19 -12.24 -7.90
N VAL A 266 2.70 -13.17 -8.72
CA VAL A 266 2.74 -13.08 -10.18
C VAL A 266 1.41 -12.68 -10.82
N GLY A 267 0.32 -12.57 -10.06
CA GLY A 267 -0.99 -12.19 -10.61
C GLY A 267 -2.18 -12.70 -9.81
N TRP A 268 -3.35 -12.63 -10.44
CA TRP A 268 -4.65 -13.02 -9.89
C TRP A 268 -5.12 -14.32 -10.53
N SER A 269 -5.66 -15.18 -9.73
CA SER A 269 -6.24 -16.49 -10.01
C SER A 269 -5.30 -17.52 -10.68
N SER A 270 -5.68 -18.79 -10.60
CA SER A 270 -5.02 -19.89 -11.34
C SER A 270 -5.26 -19.76 -12.83
N GLU A 271 -6.38 -19.17 -13.23
CA GLU A 271 -6.86 -18.93 -14.60
C GLU A 271 -6.20 -17.70 -15.24
N ASN A 272 -5.30 -17.03 -14.51
CA ASN A 272 -4.48 -15.92 -15.00
C ASN A 272 -5.29 -14.72 -15.52
N ILE A 273 -6.31 -14.30 -14.79
CA ILE A 273 -7.14 -13.15 -15.16
C ILE A 273 -6.37 -11.83 -15.14
N LEU A 274 -5.30 -11.75 -14.32
CA LEU A 274 -4.29 -10.70 -14.37
C LEU A 274 -2.91 -11.32 -14.15
N GLN A 275 -1.95 -11.02 -15.02
CA GLN A 275 -0.59 -11.52 -14.96
C GLN A 275 0.43 -10.41 -14.67
N LEU A 276 1.59 -10.78 -14.13
CA LEU A 276 2.69 -9.86 -13.87
C LEU A 276 3.09 -9.04 -15.13
N ASN A 277 3.07 -9.65 -16.31
CA ASN A 277 3.37 -8.92 -17.54
C ASN A 277 2.31 -7.86 -17.88
N ASP A 278 1.05 -8.07 -17.54
CA ASP A 278 -0.01 -7.07 -17.75
C ASP A 278 0.26 -5.82 -16.90
N THR A 279 0.68 -6.03 -15.63
CA THR A 279 0.96 -4.90 -14.72
C THR A 279 2.08 -3.99 -15.21
N LYS A 280 3.03 -4.54 -15.97
CA LYS A 280 4.13 -3.78 -16.59
C LYS A 280 3.71 -3.00 -17.83
N THR A 281 2.63 -3.42 -18.49
CA THR A 281 2.21 -2.88 -19.79
C THR A 281 1.03 -1.92 -19.70
N PHE A 282 0.43 -1.73 -18.53
CA PHE A 282 -0.64 -0.74 -18.38
C PHE A 282 -0.20 0.66 -18.79
N ASN A 283 -1.07 1.33 -19.55
CA ASN A 283 -0.82 2.65 -20.12
C ASN A 283 -2.01 3.59 -19.87
N ASN A 284 -2.51 3.58 -18.66
CA ASN A 284 -3.61 4.44 -18.23
C ASN A 284 -3.19 5.89 -17.92
N GLY A 285 -1.90 6.20 -18.01
CA GLY A 285 -1.39 7.57 -17.78
C GLY A 285 -1.74 8.07 -16.38
N ASN A 286 -2.42 9.23 -16.31
CA ASN A 286 -2.85 9.83 -15.05
C ASN A 286 -4.18 9.30 -14.50
N ARG A 287 -4.84 8.35 -15.18
CA ARG A 287 -6.10 7.72 -14.74
C ARG A 287 -5.82 6.56 -13.79
N LEU A 288 -5.17 6.87 -12.68
CA LEU A 288 -4.56 5.90 -11.76
C LEU A 288 -5.55 5.46 -10.67
N PRO A 289 -5.97 4.19 -10.62
CA PRO A 289 -6.82 3.67 -9.57
C PRO A 289 -6.09 3.46 -8.23
N LEU A 290 -6.85 3.52 -7.14
CA LEU A 290 -6.52 2.79 -5.92
C LEU A 290 -6.88 1.33 -6.14
N PHE A 291 -5.90 0.42 -6.04
CA PHE A 291 -6.16 -1.02 -6.02
C PHE A 291 -6.44 -1.47 -4.59
N ILE A 292 -7.51 -2.26 -4.41
CA ILE A 292 -7.84 -2.92 -3.15
C ILE A 292 -7.91 -4.42 -3.45
N THR A 293 -6.89 -5.19 -3.04
CA THR A 293 -6.77 -6.58 -3.46
C THR A 293 -6.79 -7.51 -2.25
N VAL A 294 -7.79 -8.36 -2.21
CA VAL A 294 -7.96 -9.43 -1.23
C VAL A 294 -7.57 -10.75 -1.87
N THR A 295 -6.28 -10.99 -1.88
CA THR A 295 -5.65 -12.21 -2.42
C THR A 295 -4.33 -12.46 -1.70
N CYS A 296 -3.68 -13.60 -1.95
CA CYS A 296 -2.43 -13.94 -1.29
C CYS A 296 -1.23 -13.23 -1.96
N GLU A 297 -0.30 -12.68 -1.18
CA GLU A 297 1.07 -12.27 -1.58
C GLU A 297 1.19 -11.32 -2.78
N PHE A 298 0.11 -10.70 -3.24
CA PHE A 298 0.13 -9.87 -4.46
C PHE A 298 1.04 -8.65 -4.35
N ALA A 299 1.23 -8.12 -3.14
CA ALA A 299 2.17 -7.04 -2.82
C ALA A 299 3.28 -7.53 -1.88
N ARG A 300 3.82 -8.72 -2.11
CA ARG A 300 4.99 -9.20 -1.39
C ARG A 300 6.20 -8.39 -1.82
N LEU A 301 6.64 -7.53 -0.92
CA LEU A 301 7.65 -6.49 -1.17
C LEU A 301 9.00 -6.78 -0.51
N ASP A 302 9.19 -7.95 0.10
CA ASP A 302 10.41 -8.25 0.85
C ASP A 302 11.25 -9.37 0.21
N ASP A 303 10.98 -9.75 -1.03
CA ASP A 303 11.82 -10.71 -1.77
C ASP A 303 12.86 -9.95 -2.63
N PRO A 304 14.15 -9.94 -2.25
CA PRO A 304 15.18 -9.19 -2.97
C PRO A 304 15.44 -9.70 -4.39
N LEU A 305 14.94 -10.89 -4.72
CA LEU A 305 15.15 -11.52 -6.03
C LEU A 305 13.95 -11.40 -6.96
N ARG A 306 12.83 -10.87 -6.46
CA ARG A 306 11.60 -10.81 -7.22
C ARG A 306 10.77 -9.57 -6.87
N THR A 307 10.42 -8.79 -7.87
CA THR A 307 9.42 -7.72 -7.76
C THR A 307 8.04 -8.30 -8.03
N SER A 308 7.10 -8.16 -7.11
CA SER A 308 5.73 -8.66 -7.24
C SER A 308 4.89 -7.87 -8.25
N ALA A 309 3.78 -8.46 -8.70
CA ALA A 309 2.85 -7.79 -9.61
C ALA A 309 2.24 -6.52 -9.00
N GLY A 310 1.99 -6.50 -7.69
CA GLY A 310 1.53 -5.31 -6.97
C GLY A 310 2.57 -4.18 -6.97
N GLU A 311 3.85 -4.50 -6.77
CA GLU A 311 4.92 -3.50 -6.87
C GLU A 311 5.02 -2.97 -8.31
N HIS A 312 4.97 -3.84 -9.33
CA HIS A 312 4.99 -3.40 -10.72
C HIS A 312 3.83 -2.46 -11.07
N LEU A 313 2.63 -2.64 -10.50
CA LEU A 313 1.52 -1.70 -10.67
C LEU A 313 1.87 -0.30 -10.15
N LEU A 314 2.50 -0.21 -8.99
CA LEU A 314 2.91 1.09 -8.44
C LEU A 314 4.09 1.68 -9.20
N LEU A 315 5.07 0.87 -9.57
CA LEU A 315 6.33 1.33 -10.19
C LEU A 315 6.21 1.59 -11.69
N ASN A 316 5.14 1.16 -12.35
CA ASN A 316 4.94 1.35 -13.79
C ASN A 316 4.95 2.85 -14.17
N PRO A 317 5.91 3.32 -14.99
CA PRO A 317 6.04 4.75 -15.33
C PRO A 317 4.95 5.27 -16.27
N SER A 318 4.27 4.37 -17.00
CA SER A 318 3.26 4.73 -18.00
C SER A 318 1.83 4.68 -17.47
N GLY A 319 1.65 4.25 -16.20
CA GLY A 319 0.32 4.07 -15.63
C GLY A 319 0.32 3.17 -14.39
N GLY A 320 -0.51 2.13 -14.39
CA GLY A 320 -0.71 1.21 -13.28
C GLY A 320 -1.59 1.81 -12.17
N ALA A 321 -1.10 1.84 -10.95
CA ALA A 321 -1.82 2.30 -9.77
C ALA A 321 -1.23 3.58 -9.17
N ILE A 322 -2.07 4.36 -8.44
CA ILE A 322 -1.58 5.43 -7.55
C ILE A 322 -1.19 4.87 -6.18
N ALA A 323 -1.90 3.86 -5.73
CA ALA A 323 -1.64 3.14 -4.48
C ALA A 323 -2.33 1.77 -4.49
N LEU A 324 -1.89 0.88 -3.60
CA LEU A 324 -2.51 -0.42 -3.37
C LEU A 324 -2.74 -0.65 -1.87
N LEU A 325 -3.92 -1.10 -1.50
CA LEU A 325 -4.20 -1.77 -0.24
C LEU A 325 -4.20 -3.27 -0.52
N SER A 326 -3.12 -3.95 -0.17
CA SER A 326 -2.86 -5.31 -0.64
C SER A 326 -2.08 -6.15 0.37
N THR A 327 -1.89 -7.42 0.07
CA THR A 327 -1.33 -8.40 1.00
C THR A 327 0.14 -8.70 0.72
N THR A 328 0.92 -8.80 1.80
CA THR A 328 2.35 -9.16 1.76
C THR A 328 2.59 -10.65 1.97
N ARG A 329 1.58 -11.39 2.42
CA ARG A 329 1.64 -12.84 2.72
C ARG A 329 0.29 -13.49 2.45
N VAL A 330 0.26 -14.83 2.54
CA VAL A 330 -0.96 -15.63 2.46
C VAL A 330 -1.97 -15.17 3.52
N VAL A 331 -3.21 -14.99 3.13
CA VAL A 331 -4.33 -14.57 3.99
C VAL A 331 -5.42 -15.62 4.01
N TYR A 332 -6.22 -15.60 5.07
CA TYR A 332 -7.42 -16.43 5.17
C TYR A 332 -8.63 -15.66 4.68
N VAL A 333 -9.51 -16.36 3.97
CA VAL A 333 -10.69 -15.73 3.33
C VAL A 333 -11.52 -14.93 4.34
N ASP A 334 -11.87 -15.51 5.49
CA ASP A 334 -12.72 -14.84 6.49
C ASP A 334 -12.09 -13.58 7.08
N GLY A 335 -10.79 -13.65 7.39
CA GLY A 335 -10.06 -12.52 7.97
C GLY A 335 -9.86 -11.40 6.98
N ALA A 336 -9.50 -11.76 5.76
CA ALA A 336 -9.28 -10.81 4.67
C ALA A 336 -10.59 -10.16 4.21
N ALA A 337 -11.68 -10.93 4.14
CA ALA A 337 -13.02 -10.43 3.82
C ALA A 337 -13.52 -9.42 4.86
N THR A 338 -13.30 -9.69 6.15
CA THR A 338 -13.65 -8.77 7.24
C THR A 338 -12.90 -7.44 7.11
N LEU A 339 -11.62 -7.47 6.78
CA LEU A 339 -10.84 -6.27 6.58
C LEU A 339 -11.27 -5.51 5.31
N ASN A 340 -11.57 -6.25 4.23
CA ASN A 340 -12.08 -5.67 2.98
C ASN A 340 -13.40 -4.90 3.20
N ASP A 341 -14.36 -5.52 3.91
CA ASP A 341 -15.61 -4.82 4.25
C ASP A 341 -15.33 -3.56 5.08
N SER A 342 -14.39 -3.62 6.03
CA SER A 342 -14.00 -2.47 6.85
C SER A 342 -13.33 -1.36 6.02
N ILE A 343 -12.51 -1.70 5.02
CA ILE A 343 -11.93 -0.74 4.07
C ILE A 343 -13.06 -0.04 3.28
N PHE A 344 -13.99 -0.82 2.72
CA PHE A 344 -15.09 -0.27 1.91
C PHE A 344 -16.17 0.45 2.73
N ARG A 345 -16.18 0.34 4.05
CA ARG A 345 -17.00 1.21 4.91
C ARG A 345 -16.46 2.63 4.99
N VAL A 346 -15.14 2.79 4.89
CA VAL A 346 -14.48 4.07 5.16
C VAL A 346 -13.85 4.72 3.92
N VAL A 347 -13.72 4.00 2.80
CA VAL A 347 -13.01 4.47 1.60
C VAL A 347 -13.60 5.75 0.99
N PHE A 348 -14.91 5.94 1.09
CA PHE A 348 -15.62 7.13 0.62
C PHE A 348 -16.14 8.01 1.76
N GLU A 349 -15.71 7.75 3.00
CA GLU A 349 -16.06 8.62 4.12
C GLU A 349 -15.33 9.96 4.07
N LYS A 350 -16.05 11.00 4.48
CA LYS A 350 -15.47 12.33 4.67
C LYS A 350 -15.30 12.64 6.16
N GLU A 351 -14.15 13.17 6.48
CA GLU A 351 -13.85 13.76 7.77
C GLU A 351 -13.50 15.23 7.55
N ASN A 352 -14.13 16.14 8.31
CA ASN A 352 -13.99 17.59 8.10
C ASN A 352 -14.20 18.03 6.63
N ASN A 353 -15.21 17.45 5.98
CA ASN A 353 -15.57 17.70 4.58
C ASN A 353 -14.54 17.25 3.52
N ARG A 354 -13.49 16.51 3.92
CA ARG A 354 -12.47 15.94 3.02
C ARG A 354 -12.53 14.41 3.09
N PHE A 355 -12.35 13.73 1.97
CA PHE A 355 -12.21 12.28 1.96
C PHE A 355 -10.99 11.86 2.79
N LYS A 356 -11.07 10.71 3.45
CA LYS A 356 -9.93 10.14 4.19
C LYS A 356 -8.75 9.90 3.24
N THR A 357 -7.52 10.04 3.75
CA THR A 357 -6.31 9.67 3.02
C THR A 357 -6.18 8.15 2.94
N PHE A 358 -5.36 7.64 2.02
CA PHE A 358 -5.12 6.19 1.89
C PHE A 358 -4.63 5.57 3.19
N GLY A 359 -3.75 6.26 3.90
CA GLY A 359 -3.28 5.83 5.22
C GLY A 359 -4.38 5.83 6.28
N GLN A 360 -5.22 6.87 6.32
CA GLN A 360 -6.36 6.95 7.24
C GLN A 360 -7.40 5.85 6.96
N ILE A 361 -7.65 5.52 5.68
CA ILE A 361 -8.52 4.41 5.28
C ILE A 361 -8.00 3.09 5.87
N LEU A 362 -6.72 2.76 5.62
CA LEU A 362 -6.16 1.50 6.09
C LEU A 362 -6.05 1.44 7.62
N ARG A 363 -5.59 2.53 8.28
CA ARG A 363 -5.53 2.62 9.74
C ARG A 363 -6.91 2.42 10.37
N SER A 364 -7.93 3.10 9.87
CA SER A 364 -9.31 2.99 10.37
C SER A 364 -9.86 1.57 10.23
N ALA A 365 -9.65 0.95 9.07
CA ALA A 365 -10.07 -0.42 8.81
C ALA A 365 -9.36 -1.42 9.73
N LYS A 366 -8.05 -1.33 9.88
CA LYS A 366 -7.26 -2.20 10.77
C LYS A 366 -7.64 -2.03 12.24
N ASN A 367 -7.91 -0.80 12.67
CA ASN A 367 -8.27 -0.50 14.05
C ASN A 367 -9.70 -0.90 14.41
N SER A 368 -10.57 -1.09 13.41
CA SER A 368 -11.95 -1.58 13.60
C SER A 368 -12.07 -3.11 13.59
N THR A 369 -10.98 -3.84 13.27
CA THR A 369 -11.00 -5.30 13.14
C THR A 369 -10.02 -5.98 14.10
N TYR A 370 -10.35 -7.23 14.47
CA TYR A 370 -9.50 -8.08 15.31
C TYR A 370 -8.87 -9.25 14.56
N THR A 371 -9.04 -9.32 13.24
CA THR A 371 -8.43 -10.40 12.44
C THR A 371 -6.91 -10.34 12.47
N SER A 372 -6.27 -11.52 12.49
CA SER A 372 -4.80 -11.62 12.41
C SER A 372 -4.26 -11.20 11.03
N ASP A 373 -5.11 -11.25 10.00
CA ASP A 373 -4.72 -10.93 8.63
C ASP A 373 -4.46 -9.43 8.41
N LYS A 374 -4.95 -8.57 9.31
CA LYS A 374 -4.66 -7.13 9.26
C LYS A 374 -3.16 -6.80 9.18
N LEU A 375 -2.29 -7.63 9.79
CA LEU A 375 -0.82 -7.46 9.76
C LEU A 375 -0.20 -7.86 8.42
N ARG A 376 -0.94 -8.53 7.55
CA ARG A 376 -0.51 -8.93 6.21
C ARG A 376 -0.96 -7.96 5.12
N PHE A 377 -1.83 -7.01 5.45
CA PHE A 377 -2.20 -5.92 4.56
C PHE A 377 -1.25 -4.74 4.74
N SER A 378 -0.82 -4.17 3.63
CA SER A 378 0.03 -2.99 3.58
C SER A 378 -0.52 -1.97 2.58
N LEU A 379 -0.19 -0.71 2.78
CA LEU A 379 -0.38 0.34 1.80
C LEU A 379 0.93 0.51 1.02
N LEU A 380 0.92 0.10 -0.26
CA LEU A 380 1.93 0.53 -1.21
C LEU A 380 1.49 1.85 -1.82
N GLY A 381 2.20 2.93 -1.50
CA GLY A 381 1.87 4.28 -1.94
C GLY A 381 2.04 5.31 -0.83
N ASP A 382 1.71 6.56 -1.14
CA ASP A 382 1.79 7.68 -0.23
C ASP A 382 0.57 7.70 0.71
N PRO A 383 0.77 7.60 2.04
CA PRO A 383 -0.33 7.53 3.00
C PRO A 383 -1.12 8.83 3.15
N ALA A 384 -0.58 9.96 2.73
CA ALA A 384 -1.21 11.27 2.83
C ALA A 384 -2.08 11.64 1.61
N LEU A 385 -2.02 10.83 0.52
CA LEU A 385 -2.88 11.04 -0.64
C LEU A 385 -4.33 10.64 -0.37
N ARG A 386 -5.23 11.21 -1.17
CA ARG A 386 -6.68 10.97 -1.14
C ARG A 386 -7.19 10.48 -2.48
N LEU A 387 -8.33 9.80 -2.47
CA LEU A 387 -9.05 9.50 -3.71
C LEU A 387 -9.45 10.79 -4.44
N ASN A 388 -9.27 10.78 -5.74
CA ASN A 388 -9.62 11.90 -6.61
C ASN A 388 -11.11 11.85 -7.02
N VAL A 389 -12.00 11.73 -6.03
CA VAL A 389 -13.45 11.70 -6.24
C VAL A 389 -13.89 13.05 -6.79
N PRO A 390 -14.78 13.13 -7.81
CA PRO A 390 -15.36 14.40 -8.26
C PRO A 390 -16.18 15.03 -7.14
N GLU A 391 -16.09 16.35 -7.01
CA GLU A 391 -16.96 17.14 -6.14
C GLU A 391 -18.39 17.19 -6.66
#